data_e76d8e91f7663d96ea80b256c33a26cc
#
_entry.id   e76d8e91f7663d96ea80b256c33a26cc
#
_cell.length_a   1.000
_cell.length_b   1.000
_cell.length_c   1.000
_cell.angle_alpha   90.00
_cell.angle_beta   90.00
_cell.angle_gamma   90.00
#
_symmetry.space_group_name_H-M   'P 1'
#
loop_
_entity.id
_entity.type
_entity.pdbx_description
1 polymer ?
#
loop_
_entity_poly.entity_id
_entity_poly.type
_entity_poly.pdbx_seq_one_letter_code
_entity_poly.pdbx_strand_id
1 'polypeptide(L)'
;RDFEIEGMSIGDSLLDYVTEKEILNNIINYNYKNDEFFVINIKTLKYLKTYDSIEIFLKKNDKKYILYSIDAANFYDDKKKCLSQMNEIKEDISGMFDSKIRQNKLKLIHDVDPSGKSIYYRTSWKINNRDFIAIECVFWSQEFKDKYNYGDHLRISVTKKEIDDWL
;
A
#
# COMPACT_ATOMS: atom_id res chain seq x y z
N ARG A 1 8.62 18.14 -3.08
CA ARG A 1 8.61 17.41 -1.79
C ARG A 1 8.19 15.99 -2.08
N ASP A 2 8.98 15.02 -1.66
CA ASP A 2 8.67 13.62 -1.88
C ASP A 2 7.47 13.23 -1.01
N PHE A 3 6.65 12.31 -1.50
CA PHE A 3 5.53 11.78 -0.74
C PHE A 3 6.06 10.78 0.30
N GLU A 4 5.67 10.94 1.55
CA GLU A 4 6.13 10.13 2.67
C GLU A 4 4.97 9.38 3.33
N ILE A 5 5.23 8.14 3.72
CA ILE A 5 4.35 7.34 4.59
C ILE A 5 5.13 7.02 5.86
N GLU A 6 4.66 7.49 7.01
CA GLU A 6 5.34 7.37 8.31
C GLU A 6 6.80 7.88 8.30
N GLY A 7 7.07 8.91 7.50
CA GLY A 7 8.39 9.51 7.34
C GLY A 7 9.33 8.75 6.41
N MET A 8 8.85 7.69 5.74
CA MET A 8 9.61 6.91 4.75
C MET A 8 9.23 7.33 3.34
N SER A 9 10.22 7.45 2.48
CA SER A 9 10.06 7.69 1.04
C SER A 9 10.58 6.52 0.21
N ILE A 10 9.99 6.28 -0.96
CA ILE A 10 10.58 5.34 -1.92
C ILE A 10 11.96 5.81 -2.33
N GLY A 11 12.91 4.87 -2.39
CA GLY A 11 14.32 5.19 -2.64
C GLY A 11 15.18 5.33 -1.37
N ASP A 12 14.55 5.48 -0.20
CA ASP A 12 15.28 5.42 1.08
C ASP A 12 15.81 4.01 1.35
N SER A 13 16.79 3.90 2.21
CA SER A 13 17.20 2.62 2.78
C SER A 13 16.32 2.27 3.98
N LEU A 14 15.72 1.10 4.00
CA LEU A 14 14.95 0.65 5.15
C LEU A 14 15.81 0.50 6.42
N LEU A 15 17.12 0.34 6.27
CA LEU A 15 18.07 0.29 7.39
C LEU A 15 18.17 1.60 8.17
N ASP A 16 17.70 2.72 7.60
CA ASP A 16 17.61 4.00 8.32
C ASP A 16 16.48 4.00 9.37
N TYR A 17 15.57 3.03 9.29
CA TYR A 17 14.37 2.95 10.13
C TYR A 17 14.33 1.70 11.02
N VAL A 18 14.85 0.57 10.52
CA VAL A 18 14.81 -0.74 11.21
C VAL A 18 16.13 -1.49 11.02
N THR A 19 16.38 -2.46 11.89
CA THR A 19 17.55 -3.34 11.77
C THR A 19 17.35 -4.42 10.68
N GLU A 20 18.44 -4.92 10.11
CA GLU A 20 18.38 -6.05 9.17
C GLU A 20 17.69 -7.28 9.78
N LYS A 21 17.89 -7.54 11.07
CA LYS A 21 17.22 -8.62 11.79
C LYS A 21 15.69 -8.45 11.79
N GLU A 22 15.20 -7.25 12.00
CA GLU A 22 13.76 -6.94 11.93
C GLU A 22 13.23 -7.14 10.50
N ILE A 23 13.97 -6.73 9.48
CA ILE A 23 13.60 -6.97 8.09
C ILE A 23 13.42 -8.46 7.83
N LEU A 24 14.42 -9.26 8.14
CA LEU A 24 14.44 -10.70 7.87
C LEU A 24 13.38 -11.48 8.67
N ASN A 25 13.04 -11.02 9.87
CA ASN A 25 12.01 -11.64 10.72
C ASN A 25 10.57 -11.32 10.29
N ASN A 26 10.37 -10.35 9.40
CA ASN A 26 9.04 -9.88 8.99
C ASN A 26 8.73 -10.16 7.51
N ILE A 27 9.50 -11.05 6.86
CA ILE A 27 9.25 -11.44 5.47
C ILE A 27 7.91 -12.17 5.37
N ILE A 28 7.10 -11.77 4.38
CA ILE A 28 5.85 -12.43 4.02
C ILE A 28 6.08 -13.20 2.71
N ASN A 29 5.62 -14.44 2.70
CA ASN A 29 5.66 -15.26 1.49
C ASN A 29 4.34 -15.12 0.72
N TYR A 30 4.34 -14.25 -0.29
CA TYR A 30 3.29 -14.21 -1.30
C TYR A 30 3.73 -15.04 -2.52
N ASN A 31 2.75 -15.66 -3.21
CA ASN A 31 3.01 -16.41 -4.46
C ASN A 31 3.04 -15.45 -5.65
N TYR A 32 4.15 -14.75 -5.83
CA TYR A 32 4.39 -13.93 -7.01
C TYR A 32 5.00 -14.73 -8.18
N LYS A 33 4.94 -14.16 -9.39
CA LYS A 33 5.44 -14.80 -10.63
C LYS A 33 6.91 -15.17 -10.58
N ASN A 34 7.72 -14.41 -9.86
CA ASN A 34 9.14 -14.64 -9.67
C ASN A 34 9.59 -14.07 -8.32
N ASP A 35 10.84 -14.25 -7.99
CA ASP A 35 11.43 -13.85 -6.72
C ASP A 35 12.37 -12.63 -6.82
N GLU A 36 12.12 -11.73 -7.78
CA GLU A 36 12.91 -10.50 -7.94
C GLU A 36 12.76 -9.56 -6.75
N PHE A 37 11.56 -9.48 -6.20
CA PHE A 37 11.25 -8.70 -5.01
C PHE A 37 10.70 -9.60 -3.90
N PHE A 38 10.77 -9.10 -2.69
CA PHE A 38 10.11 -9.71 -1.53
C PHE A 38 9.40 -8.64 -0.70
N VAL A 39 8.46 -9.08 0.12
CA VAL A 39 7.62 -8.19 0.92
C VAL A 39 7.86 -8.46 2.40
N ILE A 40 7.94 -7.41 3.17
CA ILE A 40 7.89 -7.49 4.62
C ILE A 40 6.64 -6.79 5.14
N ASN A 41 6.08 -7.31 6.23
CA ASN A 41 4.99 -6.66 6.95
C ASN A 41 5.47 -6.16 8.31
N ILE A 42 5.29 -4.89 8.53
CA ILE A 42 5.67 -4.25 9.78
C ILE A 42 4.40 -3.83 10.54
N LYS A 43 4.03 -4.61 11.55
CA LYS A 43 2.88 -4.34 12.44
C LYS A 43 3.25 -3.71 13.78
N THR A 44 4.52 -3.80 14.17
CA THR A 44 4.96 -3.53 15.55
C THR A 44 6.08 -2.52 15.66
N LEU A 45 6.36 -1.77 14.61
CA LEU A 45 7.36 -0.72 14.72
C LEU A 45 6.88 0.36 15.70
N LYS A 46 7.75 0.74 16.62
CA LYS A 46 7.60 1.91 17.50
C LYS A 46 7.31 3.21 16.75
N TYR A 47 7.36 3.16 15.43
CA TYR A 47 7.24 4.30 14.51
C TYR A 47 5.88 4.40 13.82
N LEU A 48 5.03 3.35 13.87
CA LEU A 48 3.68 3.42 13.31
C LEU A 48 2.80 4.29 14.20
N LYS A 49 2.55 5.52 13.76
CA LYS A 49 1.71 6.49 14.47
C LYS A 49 0.32 6.60 13.90
N THR A 50 0.19 6.36 12.60
CA THR A 50 -1.01 6.65 11.81
C THR A 50 -1.66 5.38 11.28
N TYR A 51 -0.87 4.38 10.91
CA TYR A 51 -1.35 3.17 10.25
C TYR A 51 -1.25 1.92 11.14
N ASP A 52 -2.20 1.00 10.97
CA ASP A 52 -2.24 -0.28 11.70
C ASP A 52 -1.20 -1.28 11.18
N SER A 53 -0.87 -1.22 9.90
CA SER A 53 0.18 -2.05 9.31
C SER A 53 0.81 -1.39 8.08
N ILE A 54 2.07 -1.77 7.81
CA ILE A 54 2.79 -1.36 6.61
C ILE A 54 3.42 -2.59 5.97
N GLU A 55 3.23 -2.71 4.65
CA GLU A 55 3.95 -3.65 3.80
C GLU A 55 4.96 -2.88 2.96
N ILE A 56 6.18 -3.41 2.87
CA ILE A 56 7.28 -2.80 2.14
C ILE A 56 7.83 -3.80 1.14
N PHE A 57 8.01 -3.34 -0.09
CA PHE A 57 8.57 -4.11 -1.19
C PHE A 57 10.04 -3.76 -1.37
N LEU A 58 10.88 -4.79 -1.29
CA LEU A 58 12.34 -4.72 -1.36
C LEU A 58 12.86 -5.62 -2.46
N LYS A 59 13.94 -5.21 -3.11
CA LYS A 59 14.57 -6.01 -4.15
C LYS A 59 15.44 -7.10 -3.53
N LYS A 60 15.32 -8.33 -4.04
CA LYS A 60 16.14 -9.46 -3.60
C LYS A 60 17.62 -9.19 -3.87
N ASN A 61 18.47 -9.58 -2.94
CA ASN A 61 19.93 -9.39 -2.98
C ASN A 61 20.41 -7.92 -2.91
N ASP A 62 19.53 -6.96 -2.71
CA ASP A 62 19.92 -5.57 -2.42
C ASP A 62 20.27 -5.43 -0.94
N LYS A 63 21.56 -5.31 -0.63
CA LYS A 63 22.06 -5.14 0.74
C LYS A 63 21.79 -3.74 1.33
N LYS A 64 21.35 -2.80 0.52
CA LYS A 64 20.93 -1.47 0.97
C LYS A 64 19.47 -1.45 1.38
N TYR A 65 18.70 -2.49 1.05
CA TYR A 65 17.26 -2.58 1.34
C TYR A 65 16.49 -1.34 0.90
N ILE A 66 16.67 -0.93 -0.36
CA ILE A 66 16.02 0.26 -0.92
C ILE A 66 14.51 0.02 -1.04
N LEU A 67 13.71 1.01 -0.62
CA LEU A 67 12.26 0.98 -0.67
C LEU A 67 11.75 1.14 -2.11
N TYR A 68 11.08 0.13 -2.65
CA TYR A 68 10.46 0.14 -3.98
C TYR A 68 8.96 0.39 -3.93
N SER A 69 8.27 -0.07 -2.89
CA SER A 69 6.88 0.28 -2.60
C SER A 69 6.66 0.30 -1.09
N ILE A 70 5.77 1.17 -0.68
CA ILE A 70 5.28 1.26 0.70
C ILE A 70 3.76 1.23 0.62
N ASP A 71 3.15 0.24 1.25
CA ASP A 71 1.70 0.06 1.35
C ASP A 71 1.30 0.14 2.81
N ALA A 72 0.53 1.16 3.18
CA ALA A 72 0.04 1.34 4.55
C ALA A 72 -1.46 1.11 4.62
N ALA A 73 -1.93 0.47 5.68
CA ALA A 73 -3.33 0.13 5.86
C ALA A 73 -3.86 0.49 7.24
N ASN A 74 -5.11 0.95 7.26
CA ASN A 74 -5.96 1.06 8.45
C ASN A 74 -7.20 0.20 8.25
N PHE A 75 -7.56 -0.57 9.28
CA PHE A 75 -8.74 -1.43 9.24
C PHE A 75 -9.98 -0.67 9.72
N TYR A 76 -11.09 -0.89 9.05
CA TYR A 76 -12.37 -0.26 9.34
C TYR A 76 -13.48 -1.32 9.40
N ASP A 77 -14.35 -1.19 10.38
CA ASP A 77 -15.62 -1.94 10.51
C ASP A 77 -16.81 -1.18 9.90
N ASP A 78 -16.62 0.08 9.54
CA ASP A 78 -17.63 0.97 8.97
C ASP A 78 -17.17 1.51 7.61
N LYS A 79 -17.92 1.13 6.57
CA LYS A 79 -17.68 1.57 5.19
C LYS A 79 -17.68 3.11 5.03
N LYS A 80 -18.57 3.80 5.74
CA LYS A 80 -18.66 5.27 5.65
C LYS A 80 -17.41 5.93 6.22
N LYS A 81 -16.88 5.40 7.32
CA LYS A 81 -15.63 5.91 7.91
C LYS A 81 -14.45 5.74 6.97
N CYS A 82 -14.31 4.57 6.33
CA CYS A 82 -13.26 4.34 5.34
C CYS A 82 -13.34 5.35 4.20
N LEU A 83 -14.53 5.52 3.60
CA LEU A 83 -14.73 6.45 2.48
C LEU A 83 -14.51 7.91 2.88
N SER A 84 -14.90 8.30 4.10
CA SER A 84 -14.64 9.65 4.62
C SER A 84 -13.15 9.91 4.74
N GLN A 85 -12.42 9.00 5.38
CA GLN A 85 -10.96 9.10 5.53
C GLN A 85 -10.25 9.09 4.17
N MET A 86 -10.71 8.25 3.24
CA MET A 86 -10.20 8.24 1.87
C MET A 86 -10.37 9.61 1.19
N ASN A 87 -11.50 10.26 1.37
CA ASN A 87 -11.75 11.58 0.78
C ASN A 87 -10.84 12.66 1.38
N GLU A 88 -10.65 12.67 2.70
CA GLU A 88 -9.72 13.61 3.36
C GLU A 88 -8.30 13.46 2.81
N ILE A 89 -7.77 12.24 2.77
CA ILE A 89 -6.42 11.96 2.25
C ILE A 89 -6.31 12.32 0.76
N LYS A 90 -7.37 12.08 -0.03
CA LYS A 90 -7.40 12.49 -1.45
C LYS A 90 -7.26 14.00 -1.64
N GLU A 91 -7.93 14.80 -0.82
CA GLU A 91 -7.80 16.25 -0.89
C GLU A 91 -6.38 16.69 -0.52
N ASP A 92 -5.78 16.11 0.52
CA ASP A 92 -4.41 16.39 0.93
C ASP A 92 -3.41 16.05 -0.19
N ILE A 93 -3.52 14.85 -0.77
CA ILE A 93 -2.64 14.41 -1.87
C ILE A 93 -2.82 15.32 -3.09
N SER A 94 -4.06 15.63 -3.46
CA SER A 94 -4.34 16.51 -4.61
C SER A 94 -3.78 17.91 -4.42
N GLY A 95 -3.76 18.42 -3.19
CA GLY A 95 -3.16 19.70 -2.85
C GLY A 95 -1.61 19.73 -2.91
N MET A 96 -0.96 18.57 -2.86
CA MET A 96 0.50 18.45 -2.94
C MET A 96 1.04 18.55 -4.36
N PHE A 97 0.22 18.29 -5.38
CA PHE A 97 0.64 18.17 -6.77
C PHE A 97 0.04 19.27 -7.65
N ASP A 98 0.73 19.58 -8.76
CA ASP A 98 0.20 20.44 -9.81
C ASP A 98 -1.11 19.84 -10.37
N SER A 99 -2.08 20.69 -10.68
CA SER A 99 -3.36 20.34 -11.30
C SER A 99 -3.25 19.54 -12.62
N LYS A 100 -2.07 19.52 -13.22
CA LYS A 100 -1.75 18.71 -14.41
C LYS A 100 -1.57 17.22 -14.14
N ILE A 101 -1.39 16.82 -12.89
CA ILE A 101 -1.25 15.40 -12.54
C ILE A 101 -2.60 14.72 -12.70
N ARG A 102 -2.61 13.70 -13.55
CA ARG A 102 -3.83 12.96 -13.89
C ARG A 102 -4.28 12.09 -12.70
N GLN A 103 -5.50 12.30 -12.27
CA GLN A 103 -6.17 11.49 -11.27
C GLN A 103 -7.12 10.49 -11.95
N ASN A 104 -6.99 9.21 -11.61
CA ASN A 104 -7.93 8.17 -12.02
C ASN A 104 -8.80 7.75 -10.82
N LYS A 105 -10.12 7.70 -11.01
CA LYS A 105 -11.10 7.26 -9.99
C LYS A 105 -11.84 6.04 -10.52
N LEU A 106 -11.79 4.94 -9.80
CA LEU A 106 -12.39 3.67 -10.20
C LEU A 106 -13.19 3.05 -9.04
N LYS A 107 -14.27 2.36 -9.40
CA LYS A 107 -14.93 1.37 -8.54
C LYS A 107 -14.79 0.02 -9.23
N LEU A 108 -14.18 -0.92 -8.56
CA LEU A 108 -13.78 -2.20 -9.14
C LEU A 108 -14.28 -3.38 -8.30
N ILE A 109 -14.48 -4.52 -8.94
CA ILE A 109 -14.68 -5.81 -8.29
C ILE A 109 -13.28 -6.36 -7.97
N HIS A 110 -13.11 -6.90 -6.76
CA HIS A 110 -11.84 -7.48 -6.36
C HIS A 110 -11.69 -8.89 -6.93
N ASP A 111 -10.71 -9.08 -7.79
CA ASP A 111 -10.52 -10.31 -8.58
C ASP A 111 -10.10 -11.53 -7.74
N VAL A 112 -9.51 -11.34 -6.55
CA VAL A 112 -9.19 -12.45 -5.63
C VAL A 112 -10.43 -13.08 -4.98
N ASP A 113 -11.59 -12.39 -5.00
CA ASP A 113 -12.84 -12.96 -4.53
C ASP A 113 -13.67 -13.49 -5.71
N PRO A 114 -13.70 -14.82 -5.93
CA PRO A 114 -14.39 -15.41 -7.09
C PRO A 114 -15.91 -15.21 -7.04
N SER A 115 -16.49 -14.81 -5.90
CA SER A 115 -17.92 -14.49 -5.81
C SER A 115 -18.31 -13.21 -6.56
N GLY A 116 -17.34 -12.34 -6.85
CA GLY A 116 -17.57 -11.03 -7.45
C GLY A 116 -18.27 -10.02 -6.52
N LYS A 117 -18.39 -10.32 -5.22
CA LYS A 117 -19.09 -9.46 -4.24
C LYS A 117 -18.15 -8.54 -3.47
N SER A 118 -16.85 -8.82 -3.45
CA SER A 118 -15.87 -7.92 -2.87
C SER A 118 -15.56 -6.80 -3.84
N ILE A 119 -15.56 -5.56 -3.33
CA ILE A 119 -15.36 -4.36 -4.15
C ILE A 119 -14.32 -3.45 -3.51
N TYR A 120 -13.71 -2.60 -4.32
CA TYR A 120 -12.89 -1.52 -3.82
C TYR A 120 -13.08 -0.24 -4.63
N TYR A 121 -12.89 0.88 -3.95
CA TYR A 121 -12.82 2.20 -4.56
C TYR A 121 -11.36 2.63 -4.59
N ARG A 122 -10.88 3.06 -5.75
CA ARG A 122 -9.49 3.46 -5.96
C ARG A 122 -9.40 4.86 -6.56
N THR A 123 -8.48 5.65 -6.04
CA THR A 123 -7.99 6.87 -6.68
C THR A 123 -6.49 6.78 -6.78
N SER A 124 -5.93 7.10 -7.94
CA SER A 124 -4.49 7.06 -8.17
C SER A 124 -3.99 8.28 -8.91
N TRP A 125 -2.74 8.63 -8.62
CA TRP A 125 -1.99 9.74 -9.25
C TRP A 125 -0.70 9.19 -9.81
N LYS A 126 -0.45 9.45 -11.09
CA LYS A 126 0.83 9.14 -11.70
C LYS A 126 1.78 10.30 -11.47
N ILE A 127 2.85 10.06 -10.70
CA ILE A 127 3.86 11.04 -10.37
C ILE A 127 5.06 10.82 -11.27
N ASN A 128 5.45 11.85 -12.03
CA ASN A 128 6.49 11.70 -13.03
C ASN A 128 6.18 10.52 -13.99
N ASN A 129 7.10 10.04 -14.77
CA ASN A 129 6.85 8.93 -15.69
C ASN A 129 7.07 7.54 -15.05
N ARG A 130 7.34 7.46 -13.73
CA ARG A 130 7.85 6.23 -13.11
C ARG A 130 7.13 5.76 -11.87
N ASP A 131 6.53 6.68 -11.11
CA ASP A 131 6.00 6.36 -9.81
C ASP A 131 4.53 6.75 -9.73
N PHE A 132 3.78 6.10 -8.86
CA PHE A 132 2.38 6.46 -8.62
C PHE A 132 2.02 6.34 -7.14
N ILE A 133 1.02 7.12 -6.75
CA ILE A 133 0.34 7.00 -5.46
C ILE A 133 -1.05 6.44 -5.74
N ALA A 134 -1.52 5.55 -4.89
CA ALA A 134 -2.90 5.08 -4.91
C ALA A 134 -3.48 5.08 -3.51
N ILE A 135 -4.78 5.37 -3.41
CA ILE A 135 -5.55 5.19 -2.19
C ILE A 135 -6.78 4.36 -2.50
N GLU A 136 -7.08 3.40 -1.64
CA GLU A 136 -8.17 2.46 -1.81
C GLU A 136 -8.97 2.29 -0.52
N CYS A 137 -10.28 2.11 -0.65
CA CYS A 137 -11.09 1.46 0.37
C CYS A 137 -11.56 0.12 -0.17
N VAL A 138 -11.19 -0.96 0.52
CA VAL A 138 -11.50 -2.35 0.16
C VAL A 138 -12.59 -2.88 1.07
N PHE A 139 -13.64 -3.43 0.48
CA PHE A 139 -14.78 -4.02 1.17
C PHE A 139 -14.97 -5.46 0.72
N TRP A 140 -14.63 -6.38 1.60
CA TRP A 140 -14.73 -7.81 1.34
C TRP A 140 -16.17 -8.31 1.50
N SER A 141 -16.56 -9.30 0.71
CA SER A 141 -17.81 -10.02 0.94
C SER A 141 -17.78 -10.72 2.31
N GLN A 142 -18.95 -10.93 2.93
CA GLN A 142 -19.01 -11.60 4.22
C GLN A 142 -18.43 -13.02 4.15
N GLU A 143 -18.74 -13.74 3.09
CA GLU A 143 -18.20 -15.08 2.84
C GLU A 143 -16.68 -15.09 2.77
N PHE A 144 -16.07 -14.09 2.10
CA PHE A 144 -14.61 -13.98 2.00
C PHE A 144 -13.97 -13.61 3.33
N LYS A 145 -14.59 -12.72 4.12
CA LYS A 145 -14.16 -12.39 5.49
C LYS A 145 -14.15 -13.62 6.39
N ASP A 146 -15.22 -14.38 6.36
CA ASP A 146 -15.38 -15.57 7.22
C ASP A 146 -14.35 -16.67 6.86
N LYS A 147 -14.05 -16.81 5.58
CA LYS A 147 -13.12 -17.84 5.10
C LYS A 147 -11.64 -17.49 5.34
N TYR A 148 -11.27 -16.22 5.16
CA TYR A 148 -9.86 -15.81 5.14
C TYR A 148 -9.49 -14.86 6.28
N ASN A 149 -10.45 -14.50 7.13
CA ASN A 149 -10.28 -13.55 8.23
C ASN A 149 -9.72 -12.19 7.76
N TYR A 150 -10.18 -11.71 6.59
CA TYR A 150 -9.82 -10.40 6.07
C TYR A 150 -10.71 -9.30 6.64
N GLY A 151 -10.12 -8.16 6.96
CA GLY A 151 -10.85 -6.95 7.36
C GLY A 151 -11.00 -5.96 6.22
N ASP A 152 -12.11 -5.23 6.21
CA ASP A 152 -12.24 -4.04 5.37
C ASP A 152 -11.17 -3.04 5.78
N HIS A 153 -10.59 -2.34 4.80
CA HIS A 153 -9.48 -1.46 5.09
C HIS A 153 -9.35 -0.32 4.08
N LEU A 154 -8.75 0.75 4.56
CA LEU A 154 -8.14 1.76 3.72
C LEU A 154 -6.69 1.36 3.48
N ARG A 155 -6.23 1.45 2.25
CA ARG A 155 -4.84 1.28 1.86
C ARG A 155 -4.36 2.50 1.11
N ILE A 156 -3.20 3.01 1.48
CA ILE A 156 -2.46 4.00 0.72
C ILE A 156 -1.12 3.42 0.30
N SER A 157 -0.75 3.60 -0.94
CA SER A 157 0.52 3.10 -1.47
C SER A 157 1.27 4.16 -2.27
N VAL A 158 2.58 4.13 -2.16
CA VAL A 158 3.50 4.79 -3.08
C VAL A 158 4.41 3.73 -3.68
N THR A 159 4.46 3.69 -5.01
CA THR A 159 5.03 2.54 -5.73
C THR A 159 5.87 2.99 -6.89
N LYS A 160 7.07 2.43 -7.03
CA LYS A 160 7.89 2.55 -8.24
C LYS A 160 7.30 1.71 -9.36
N LYS A 161 7.46 2.18 -10.59
CA LYS A 161 6.96 1.49 -11.79
C LYS A 161 7.45 0.03 -11.88
N GLU A 162 8.66 -0.25 -11.44
CA GLU A 162 9.23 -1.62 -11.46
C GLU A 162 8.41 -2.64 -10.67
N ILE A 163 7.76 -2.21 -9.59
CA ILE A 163 6.85 -3.07 -8.82
C ILE A 163 5.54 -3.30 -9.57
N ASP A 164 4.99 -2.25 -10.19
CA ASP A 164 3.76 -2.37 -10.99
C ASP A 164 3.96 -3.34 -12.17
N ASP A 165 5.11 -3.26 -12.83
CA ASP A 165 5.48 -4.17 -13.93
C ASP A 165 5.72 -5.61 -13.44
N TRP A 166 6.08 -5.80 -12.16
CA TRP A 166 6.36 -7.11 -11.55
C TRP A 166 5.09 -7.82 -11.03
N LEU A 167 4.10 -7.08 -10.49
CA LEU A 167 2.83 -7.63 -9.98
C LEU A 167 1.93 -8.11 -11.12
#